data_42269bafa709277ab15d843fcbd937bd
#
_entry.id   42269bafa709277ab15d843fcbd937bd
#
_cell.length_a   1.000
_cell.length_b   1.000
_cell.length_c   1.000
_cell.angle_alpha   90.00
_cell.angle_beta   90.00
_cell.angle_gamma   90.00
#
_symmetry.space_group_name_H-M   'P 1'
#
loop_
_entity.id
_entity.type
_entity.pdbx_description
1 polymer ?
#
loop_
_entity_poly.entity_id
_entity_poly.type
_entity_poly.pdbx_seq_one_letter_code
_entity_poly.pdbx_strand_id
1 'polypeptide(L)'
;MKKYLAIPAAAAALGLALAGCSTGGTGASSDGLQIDVPDIPKMETLGDNEKQVNIVAWSGFVEPAWADKFTAETGCTVNRKVAATSDEMVQLMRTGEYDLVSASGDASLRLIVDGNVQPLNTDLIPNFGDDIVEGMKGQLYDTLNGNVYGIPIGRGANILQYNTDVVSEKPNSWSVVWEKDSPYAGKIAAYDSPIYIADAAVYLMATQPELGIKNPYALDKDQLAAAVDLLKEQNKMVSEYWNPSTNVTSFTGGNSVVGTSWEVLRKATQDERFQSVLPKEGATGWSDAWMLAAEAKNPNCAYAWMDYTSSPQVNGQIAMNFGMAPANGAFCDLSAEAKAHCDDYSATDEDYYSKVWFWTTPIEPCLDGRKDVKCTSYQDWTAAWPTVKG
;
A
#
# COMPACT_ATOMS: atom_id res chain seq x y z
N MET A 1 -55.11 61.80 -8.41
CA MET A 1 -53.98 61.62 -7.47
C MET A 1 -54.10 60.22 -6.87
N LYS A 2 -53.43 59.26 -7.48
CA LYS A 2 -53.39 57.84 -6.98
C LYS A 2 -51.98 57.57 -6.42
N LYS A 3 -51.95 57.28 -5.15
CA LYS A 3 -50.75 56.90 -4.42
C LYS A 3 -50.49 55.39 -4.68
N TYR A 4 -49.37 55.05 -5.24
CA TYR A 4 -48.90 53.66 -5.31
C TYR A 4 -48.02 53.37 -4.08
N LEU A 5 -48.42 52.39 -3.30
CA LEU A 5 -47.61 51.77 -2.22
C LEU A 5 -46.64 50.79 -2.89
N ALA A 6 -45.36 50.95 -2.61
CA ALA A 6 -44.33 50.00 -2.98
C ALA A 6 -44.18 48.97 -1.81
N ILE A 7 -44.29 47.70 -2.14
CA ILE A 7 -44.01 46.56 -1.27
C ILE A 7 -42.57 46.11 -1.53
N PRO A 8 -41.69 45.94 -0.57
CA PRO A 8 -40.37 45.35 -0.80
C PRO A 8 -40.48 43.82 -0.87
N ALA A 9 -40.02 43.25 -1.99
CA ALA A 9 -39.85 41.82 -2.16
C ALA A 9 -38.62 41.36 -1.37
N ALA A 10 -38.81 40.55 -0.34
CA ALA A 10 -37.72 39.83 0.33
C ALA A 10 -37.33 38.63 -0.54
N ALA A 11 -36.13 38.70 -1.10
CA ALA A 11 -35.52 37.56 -1.78
C ALA A 11 -34.96 36.60 -0.75
N ALA A 12 -35.63 35.48 -0.52
CA ALA A 12 -35.09 34.35 0.24
C ALA A 12 -34.10 33.59 -0.66
N ALA A 13 -32.82 33.75 -0.41
CA ALA A 13 -31.79 32.93 -1.01
C ALA A 13 -31.84 31.53 -0.35
N LEU A 14 -32.43 30.56 -1.03
CA LEU A 14 -32.22 29.14 -0.73
C LEU A 14 -30.78 28.77 -1.11
N GLY A 15 -29.92 28.64 -0.12
CA GLY A 15 -28.64 27.98 -0.26
C GLY A 15 -28.88 26.49 -0.50
N LEU A 16 -28.73 26.03 -1.76
CA LEU A 16 -28.55 24.62 -2.05
C LEU A 16 -27.18 24.22 -1.50
N ALA A 17 -27.17 23.54 -0.37
CA ALA A 17 -26.01 22.73 0.03
C ALA A 17 -25.90 21.58 -0.97
N LEU A 18 -25.00 21.70 -1.92
CA LEU A 18 -24.51 20.58 -2.69
C LEU A 18 -23.75 19.69 -1.73
N ALA A 19 -24.44 18.69 -1.18
CA ALA A 19 -23.79 17.53 -0.63
C ALA A 19 -23.11 16.82 -1.80
N GLY A 20 -21.84 17.15 -2.02
CA GLY A 20 -20.96 16.38 -2.87
C GLY A 20 -20.83 14.99 -2.27
N CYS A 21 -21.52 13.99 -2.84
CA CYS A 21 -21.14 12.61 -2.68
C CYS A 21 -19.74 12.48 -3.29
N SER A 22 -18.69 12.57 -2.47
CA SER A 22 -17.39 12.07 -2.85
C SER A 22 -17.56 10.56 -2.98
N THR A 23 -17.61 10.07 -4.20
CA THR A 23 -17.45 8.65 -4.51
C THR A 23 -16.06 8.27 -4.03
N GLY A 24 -16.00 7.50 -2.93
CA GLY A 24 -14.81 7.23 -2.17
C GLY A 24 -13.76 6.51 -2.97
N GLY A 25 -12.61 7.15 -3.11
CA GLY A 25 -11.36 6.43 -3.16
C GLY A 25 -11.10 5.84 -1.77
N THR A 26 -10.76 4.57 -1.68
CA THR A 26 -10.47 3.86 -0.43
C THR A 26 -9.10 4.20 0.16
N GLY A 27 -8.45 5.26 -0.33
CA GLY A 27 -7.31 5.90 0.35
C GLY A 27 -7.84 6.71 1.53
N ALA A 28 -7.49 6.34 2.76
CA ALA A 28 -7.75 7.18 3.92
C ALA A 28 -6.97 8.50 3.73
N SER A 29 -7.68 9.59 3.38
CA SER A 29 -7.06 10.91 3.35
C SER A 29 -6.70 11.34 4.77
N SER A 30 -5.55 11.98 4.93
CA SER A 30 -5.10 12.55 6.21
C SER A 30 -5.92 13.74 6.68
N ASP A 31 -6.95 14.17 5.95
CA ASP A 31 -7.76 15.34 6.23
C ASP A 31 -8.45 15.24 7.59
N GLY A 32 -7.95 16.02 8.54
CA GLY A 32 -8.50 16.11 9.90
C GLY A 32 -7.97 15.11 10.92
N LEU A 33 -7.13 14.16 10.51
CA LEU A 33 -6.39 13.28 11.41
C LEU A 33 -5.09 13.97 11.83
N GLN A 34 -4.89 14.16 13.12
CA GLN A 34 -3.65 14.67 13.69
C GLN A 34 -2.99 13.54 14.49
N ILE A 35 -1.79 13.17 14.10
CA ILE A 35 -0.97 12.16 14.77
C ILE A 35 0.27 12.86 15.28
N ASP A 36 0.59 12.65 16.54
CA ASP A 36 1.82 13.18 17.13
C ASP A 36 3.04 12.51 16.46
N VAL A 37 3.90 13.32 15.89
CA VAL A 37 5.17 12.91 15.27
C VAL A 37 6.28 13.81 15.72
N PRO A 38 7.53 13.33 15.79
CA PRO A 38 8.68 14.18 16.08
C PRO A 38 8.79 15.33 15.06
N ASP A 39 9.08 16.53 15.57
CA ASP A 39 9.33 17.71 14.74
C ASP A 39 10.75 17.64 14.15
N ILE A 40 10.85 17.08 12.96
CA ILE A 40 12.10 16.93 12.21
C ILE A 40 12.05 17.90 11.03
N PRO A 41 13.03 18.84 10.92
CA PRO A 41 13.03 19.80 9.82
C PRO A 41 13.31 19.08 8.49
N LYS A 42 12.55 19.44 7.46
CA LYS A 42 12.83 18.98 6.10
C LYS A 42 14.02 19.74 5.48
N MET A 43 14.71 19.11 4.55
CA MET A 43 15.78 19.71 3.80
C MET A 43 15.29 20.83 2.89
N GLU A 44 15.90 22.03 2.97
CA GLU A 44 15.46 23.19 2.19
C GLU A 44 16.16 23.30 0.83
N THR A 45 17.42 22.87 0.74
CA THR A 45 18.25 22.98 -0.48
C THR A 45 19.21 21.81 -0.58
N LEU A 46 19.54 21.42 -1.82
CA LEU A 46 20.60 20.44 -2.07
C LEU A 46 21.98 21.10 -1.96
N GLY A 47 22.94 20.36 -1.40
CA GLY A 47 24.35 20.69 -1.37
C GLY A 47 25.18 19.84 -2.33
N ASP A 48 26.50 19.76 -2.08
CA ASP A 48 27.38 18.84 -2.79
C ASP A 48 27.02 17.38 -2.44
N ASN A 49 27.10 16.47 -3.41
CA ASN A 49 26.83 15.06 -3.17
C ASN A 49 27.93 14.41 -2.30
N GLU A 50 27.51 13.43 -1.48
CA GLU A 50 28.38 12.74 -0.53
C GLU A 50 29.13 11.55 -1.15
N LYS A 51 29.00 11.34 -2.46
CA LYS A 51 29.63 10.27 -3.27
C LYS A 51 29.09 8.85 -3.02
N GLN A 52 28.11 8.71 -2.12
CA GLN A 52 27.46 7.42 -1.84
C GLN A 52 26.07 7.64 -1.27
N VAL A 53 25.26 6.57 -1.34
CA VAL A 53 23.97 6.43 -0.64
C VAL A 53 23.82 5.00 -0.16
N ASN A 54 23.35 4.82 1.09
CA ASN A 54 23.10 3.51 1.69
C ASN A 54 21.61 3.25 1.74
N ILE A 55 21.15 2.22 1.04
CA ILE A 55 19.72 1.96 0.81
C ILE A 55 19.32 0.59 1.36
N VAL A 56 18.28 0.54 2.19
CA VAL A 56 17.55 -0.69 2.51
C VAL A 56 16.39 -0.82 1.54
N ALA A 57 16.28 -1.94 0.85
CA ALA A 57 15.21 -2.12 -0.13
C ALA A 57 14.74 -3.57 -0.26
N TRP A 58 13.55 -3.74 -0.81
CA TRP A 58 13.09 -5.02 -1.33
C TRP A 58 14.02 -5.50 -2.44
N SER A 59 14.12 -6.82 -2.58
CA SER A 59 14.79 -7.43 -3.72
C SER A 59 14.14 -6.95 -5.03
N GLY A 60 14.94 -6.50 -5.98
CA GLY A 60 14.43 -6.01 -7.26
C GLY A 60 14.24 -4.49 -7.35
N PHE A 61 14.33 -3.73 -6.26
CA PHE A 61 14.17 -2.26 -6.30
C PHE A 61 15.48 -1.51 -6.56
N VAL A 62 16.61 -2.11 -6.20
CA VAL A 62 17.95 -1.53 -6.40
C VAL A 62 18.82 -2.53 -7.13
N GLU A 63 18.74 -2.54 -8.46
CA GLU A 63 19.52 -3.50 -9.29
C GLU A 63 20.60 -2.79 -10.10
N PRO A 64 21.70 -3.48 -10.43
CA PRO A 64 22.81 -2.88 -11.19
C PRO A 64 22.38 -2.22 -12.49
N ALA A 65 21.33 -2.73 -13.13
CA ALA A 65 20.82 -2.21 -14.40
C ALA A 65 20.50 -0.72 -14.41
N TRP A 66 20.12 -0.16 -13.26
CA TRP A 66 19.86 1.28 -13.08
C TRP A 66 20.76 1.91 -12.01
N ALA A 67 21.18 1.18 -10.99
CA ALA A 67 22.07 1.71 -9.96
C ALA A 67 23.45 2.10 -10.51
N ASP A 68 24.01 1.30 -11.46
CA ASP A 68 25.29 1.61 -12.09
C ASP A 68 25.20 2.87 -12.98
N LYS A 69 24.06 3.05 -13.68
CA LYS A 69 23.81 4.26 -14.49
C LYS A 69 23.70 5.48 -13.59
N PHE A 70 22.92 5.38 -12.51
CA PHE A 70 22.82 6.45 -11.52
C PHE A 70 24.19 6.86 -10.98
N THR A 71 25.02 5.86 -10.61
CA THR A 71 26.39 6.13 -10.13
C THR A 71 27.23 6.83 -11.20
N ALA A 72 27.14 6.41 -12.47
CA ALA A 72 27.88 7.02 -13.58
C ALA A 72 27.44 8.48 -13.85
N GLU A 73 26.14 8.77 -13.72
CA GLU A 73 25.57 10.08 -13.99
C GLU A 73 25.80 11.06 -12.84
N THR A 74 25.70 10.61 -11.59
CA THR A 74 25.72 11.48 -10.41
C THR A 74 27.01 11.43 -9.62
N GLY A 75 27.80 10.38 -9.77
CA GLY A 75 28.95 10.10 -8.92
C GLY A 75 28.60 9.58 -7.52
N CYS A 76 27.32 9.27 -7.25
CA CYS A 76 26.86 8.67 -5.99
C CYS A 76 26.88 7.14 -6.10
N THR A 77 27.78 6.46 -5.41
CA THR A 77 27.81 5.01 -5.32
C THR A 77 26.63 4.48 -4.52
N VAL A 78 25.91 3.52 -5.04
CA VAL A 78 24.74 2.91 -4.36
C VAL A 78 25.17 1.68 -3.58
N ASN A 79 25.07 1.73 -2.25
CA ASN A 79 25.30 0.61 -1.35
C ASN A 79 23.92 0.05 -0.93
N ARG A 80 23.57 -1.15 -1.40
CA ARG A 80 22.28 -1.75 -1.09
C ARG A 80 22.35 -2.81 -0.01
N LYS A 81 21.35 -2.84 0.85
CA LYS A 81 20.98 -3.95 1.74
C LYS A 81 19.59 -4.43 1.35
N VAL A 82 19.48 -5.68 0.92
CA VAL A 82 18.17 -6.31 0.69
C VAL A 82 17.59 -6.74 2.03
N ALA A 83 16.35 -6.38 2.29
CA ALA A 83 15.54 -6.85 3.41
C ALA A 83 14.39 -7.73 2.90
N ALA A 84 14.00 -8.70 3.70
CA ALA A 84 12.99 -9.70 3.35
C ALA A 84 11.59 -9.37 3.91
N THR A 85 11.49 -8.48 4.91
CA THR A 85 10.25 -8.12 5.59
C THR A 85 10.23 -6.64 5.96
N SER A 86 9.02 -6.07 6.09
CA SER A 86 8.82 -4.71 6.63
C SER A 86 9.43 -4.55 8.03
N ASP A 87 9.32 -5.57 8.88
CA ASP A 87 9.88 -5.52 10.23
C ASP A 87 11.42 -5.47 10.22
N GLU A 88 12.08 -6.21 9.31
CA GLU A 88 13.53 -6.12 9.11
C GLU A 88 13.92 -4.71 8.66
N MET A 89 13.17 -4.08 7.74
CA MET A 89 13.43 -2.71 7.28
C MET A 89 13.35 -1.71 8.43
N VAL A 90 12.31 -1.79 9.25
CA VAL A 90 12.16 -0.91 10.43
C VAL A 90 13.34 -1.08 11.40
N GLN A 91 13.77 -2.32 11.66
CA GLN A 91 14.92 -2.56 12.54
C GLN A 91 16.23 -2.00 11.95
N LEU A 92 16.46 -2.19 10.65
CA LEU A 92 17.65 -1.67 9.96
C LEU A 92 17.68 -0.12 9.99
N MET A 93 16.55 0.54 9.75
CA MET A 93 16.49 2.01 9.82
C MET A 93 16.79 2.56 11.22
N ARG A 94 16.40 1.86 12.28
CA ARG A 94 16.72 2.23 13.66
C ARG A 94 18.21 2.15 14.01
N THR A 95 19.04 1.50 13.18
CA THR A 95 20.50 1.46 13.39
C THR A 95 21.18 2.80 13.06
N GLY A 96 20.54 3.65 12.22
CA GLY A 96 21.14 4.90 11.71
C GLY A 96 22.27 4.67 10.70
N GLU A 97 22.36 3.48 10.11
CA GLU A 97 23.40 3.15 9.12
C GLU A 97 22.96 3.40 7.68
N TYR A 98 21.66 3.58 7.43
CA TYR A 98 21.08 3.73 6.12
C TYR A 98 20.50 5.12 5.92
N ASP A 99 20.53 5.59 4.67
CA ASP A 99 20.02 6.89 4.25
C ASP A 99 18.59 6.80 3.71
N LEU A 100 18.28 5.72 2.99
CA LEU A 100 16.97 5.48 2.38
C LEU A 100 16.44 4.08 2.70
N VAL A 101 15.12 3.98 2.70
CA VAL A 101 14.39 2.71 2.76
C VAL A 101 13.26 2.71 1.74
N SER A 102 13.00 1.55 1.09
CA SER A 102 11.78 1.32 0.34
C SER A 102 10.74 0.69 1.28
N ALA A 103 9.89 1.52 1.89
CA ALA A 103 8.94 1.06 2.89
C ALA A 103 7.56 0.80 2.28
N SER A 104 6.97 -0.36 2.59
CA SER A 104 5.54 -0.62 2.38
C SER A 104 4.70 0.07 3.46
N GLY A 105 3.41 0.31 3.18
CA GLY A 105 2.53 1.06 4.06
C GLY A 105 2.36 0.50 5.47
N ASP A 106 2.61 -0.80 5.68
CA ASP A 106 2.62 -1.44 7.00
C ASP A 106 3.87 -1.10 7.84
N ALA A 107 4.92 -0.55 7.22
CA ALA A 107 6.14 -0.08 7.88
C ALA A 107 6.21 1.45 7.95
N SER A 108 5.77 2.14 6.90
CA SER A 108 6.02 3.58 6.70
C SER A 108 5.50 4.45 7.84
N LEU A 109 4.26 4.24 8.29
CA LEU A 109 3.69 5.03 9.39
C LEU A 109 4.42 4.78 10.71
N ARG A 110 4.94 3.57 10.97
CA ARG A 110 5.80 3.29 12.13
C ARG A 110 7.09 4.10 12.08
N LEU A 111 7.74 4.13 10.90
CA LEU A 111 8.97 4.90 10.70
C LEU A 111 8.74 6.41 10.92
N ILE A 112 7.59 6.93 10.49
CA ILE A 112 7.20 8.33 10.67
C ILE A 112 6.96 8.63 12.16
N VAL A 113 6.10 7.85 12.82
CA VAL A 113 5.71 8.06 14.23
C VAL A 113 6.90 7.89 15.17
N ASP A 114 7.78 6.93 14.88
CA ASP A 114 8.99 6.70 15.68
C ASP A 114 10.12 7.72 15.41
N GLY A 115 9.94 8.62 14.42
CA GLY A 115 10.95 9.62 14.04
C GLY A 115 12.19 9.03 13.38
N ASN A 116 12.05 7.88 12.72
CA ASN A 116 13.16 7.26 11.99
C ASN A 116 13.35 7.84 10.59
N VAL A 117 12.34 8.53 10.07
CA VAL A 117 12.36 9.21 8.77
C VAL A 117 11.95 10.67 8.91
N GLN A 118 12.41 11.50 7.99
CA GLN A 118 12.15 12.95 7.97
C GLN A 118 11.17 13.30 6.85
N PRO A 119 10.43 14.44 6.98
CA PRO A 119 9.61 14.95 5.89
C PRO A 119 10.49 15.38 4.71
N LEU A 120 9.95 15.23 3.52
CA LEU A 120 10.62 15.51 2.25
C LEU A 120 10.23 16.89 1.71
N ASN A 121 11.18 17.58 1.13
CA ASN A 121 10.94 18.74 0.28
C ASN A 121 10.79 18.25 -1.18
N THR A 122 9.55 18.12 -1.64
CA THR A 122 9.24 17.60 -2.96
C THR A 122 9.69 18.52 -4.10
N ASP A 123 9.93 19.82 -3.83
CA ASP A 123 10.50 20.75 -4.81
C ASP A 123 11.93 20.37 -5.22
N LEU A 124 12.61 19.55 -4.42
CA LEU A 124 13.94 19.01 -4.71
C LEU A 124 13.91 17.69 -5.50
N ILE A 125 12.72 17.24 -5.89
CA ILE A 125 12.47 15.97 -6.62
C ILE A 125 11.61 16.28 -7.85
N PRO A 126 12.18 16.89 -8.91
CA PRO A 126 11.41 17.31 -10.09
C PRO A 126 10.56 16.21 -10.75
N ASN A 127 11.00 14.94 -10.71
CA ASN A 127 10.26 13.82 -11.26
C ASN A 127 9.09 13.36 -10.36
N PHE A 128 8.93 13.91 -9.14
CA PHE A 128 7.72 13.77 -8.33
C PHE A 128 6.70 14.85 -8.73
N GLY A 129 6.24 14.79 -9.98
CA GLY A 129 5.38 15.77 -10.62
C GLY A 129 4.00 15.22 -10.99
N ASP A 130 3.43 15.80 -12.05
CA ASP A 130 2.08 15.47 -12.54
C ASP A 130 1.97 14.05 -13.09
N ASP A 131 3.08 13.46 -13.55
CA ASP A 131 3.12 12.10 -14.10
C ASP A 131 2.98 11.01 -13.02
N ILE A 132 3.18 11.34 -11.74
CA ILE A 132 2.89 10.40 -10.65
C ILE A 132 1.37 10.22 -10.52
N VAL A 133 0.95 8.97 -10.55
CA VAL A 133 -0.46 8.56 -10.43
C VAL A 133 -1.10 9.20 -9.20
N GLU A 134 -2.22 9.91 -9.41
CA GLU A 134 -2.86 10.72 -8.37
C GLU A 134 -3.26 9.89 -7.13
N GLY A 135 -3.77 8.68 -7.35
CA GLY A 135 -4.13 7.75 -6.26
C GLY A 135 -2.94 7.23 -5.43
N MET A 136 -1.71 7.64 -5.76
CA MET A 136 -0.50 7.32 -4.99
C MET A 136 0.12 8.55 -4.31
N LYS A 137 -0.50 9.72 -4.42
CA LYS A 137 -0.07 10.95 -3.74
C LYS A 137 -0.94 11.21 -2.52
N GLY A 138 -0.33 11.75 -1.45
CA GLY A 138 -1.06 12.19 -0.26
C GLY A 138 -1.73 11.08 0.53
N GLN A 139 -1.27 9.85 0.39
CA GLN A 139 -1.82 8.72 1.10
C GLN A 139 -1.32 8.68 2.55
N LEU A 140 -2.15 8.17 3.47
CA LEU A 140 -1.83 8.16 4.90
C LEU A 140 -0.55 7.38 5.24
N TYR A 141 -0.14 6.45 4.41
CA TYR A 141 1.09 5.68 4.62
C TYR A 141 2.37 6.44 4.21
N ASP A 142 2.26 7.53 3.44
CA ASP A 142 3.41 8.33 2.99
C ASP A 142 3.29 9.84 3.28
N THR A 143 2.09 10.29 3.64
CA THR A 143 1.80 11.71 3.89
C THR A 143 1.04 11.87 5.20
N LEU A 144 1.58 12.65 6.12
CA LEU A 144 1.00 12.83 7.44
C LEU A 144 1.10 14.29 7.90
N ASN A 145 0.01 14.81 8.49
CA ASN A 145 -0.06 16.19 8.98
C ASN A 145 0.34 17.24 7.91
N GLY A 146 0.05 16.94 6.63
CA GLY A 146 0.39 17.82 5.50
C GLY A 146 1.86 17.73 5.02
N ASN A 147 2.67 16.86 5.61
CA ASN A 147 4.05 16.61 5.18
C ASN A 147 4.15 15.30 4.39
N VAL A 148 4.87 15.33 3.28
CA VAL A 148 5.24 14.15 2.51
C VAL A 148 6.48 13.51 3.13
N TYR A 149 6.44 12.21 3.41
CA TYR A 149 7.54 11.43 3.97
C TYR A 149 8.02 10.35 2.99
N GLY A 150 7.21 10.03 1.97
CA GLY A 150 7.51 8.97 1.03
C GLY A 150 7.28 9.38 -0.42
N ILE A 151 8.21 8.99 -1.31
CA ILE A 151 8.08 9.12 -2.77
C ILE A 151 7.64 7.77 -3.33
N PRO A 152 6.44 7.66 -3.93
CA PRO A 152 5.90 6.39 -4.39
C PRO A 152 6.80 5.69 -5.41
N ILE A 153 6.92 4.37 -5.29
CA ILE A 153 7.67 3.51 -6.21
C ILE A 153 6.70 2.74 -7.10
N GLY A 154 5.68 2.15 -6.49
CA GLY A 154 4.66 1.37 -7.17
C GLY A 154 3.68 0.73 -6.19
N ARG A 155 2.64 0.09 -6.73
CA ARG A 155 1.56 -0.52 -5.95
C ARG A 155 1.09 -1.85 -6.51
N GLY A 156 0.44 -2.67 -5.68
CA GLY A 156 -0.23 -3.89 -6.07
C GLY A 156 -1.40 -4.23 -5.14
N ALA A 157 -2.34 -5.01 -5.65
CA ALA A 157 -3.45 -5.53 -4.85
C ALA A 157 -3.16 -6.95 -4.36
N ASN A 158 -3.72 -7.30 -3.20
CA ASN A 158 -3.90 -8.69 -2.81
C ASN A 158 -5.06 -9.26 -3.63
N ILE A 159 -4.75 -10.18 -4.51
CA ILE A 159 -5.72 -10.78 -5.43
C ILE A 159 -6.20 -12.14 -4.92
N LEU A 160 -7.38 -12.55 -5.38
CA LEU A 160 -7.84 -13.91 -5.25
C LEU A 160 -7.32 -14.73 -6.44
N GLN A 161 -6.28 -15.52 -6.21
CA GLN A 161 -5.71 -16.45 -7.20
C GLN A 161 -6.44 -17.78 -7.14
N TYR A 162 -6.68 -18.43 -8.30
CA TYR A 162 -7.33 -19.71 -8.37
C TYR A 162 -6.84 -20.57 -9.55
N ASN A 163 -6.95 -21.89 -9.41
CA ASN A 163 -6.63 -22.87 -10.44
C ASN A 163 -7.91 -23.25 -11.20
N THR A 164 -8.00 -22.94 -12.50
CA THR A 164 -9.18 -23.17 -13.34
C THR A 164 -9.52 -24.65 -13.56
N ASP A 165 -8.57 -25.56 -13.38
CA ASP A 165 -8.85 -27.00 -13.46
C ASP A 165 -9.67 -27.51 -12.27
N VAL A 166 -9.67 -26.76 -11.14
CA VAL A 166 -10.36 -27.15 -9.90
C VAL A 166 -11.50 -26.21 -9.60
N VAL A 167 -11.29 -24.91 -9.79
CA VAL A 167 -12.28 -23.85 -9.58
C VAL A 167 -12.91 -23.53 -10.92
N SER A 168 -13.94 -24.28 -11.29
CA SER A 168 -14.56 -24.26 -12.64
C SER A 168 -15.31 -22.97 -12.95
N GLU A 169 -15.83 -22.28 -11.93
CA GLU A 169 -16.48 -20.99 -12.07
C GLU A 169 -15.57 -19.87 -11.56
N LYS A 170 -15.38 -18.80 -12.35
CA LYS A 170 -14.59 -17.65 -11.94
C LYS A 170 -15.18 -17.08 -10.65
N PRO A 171 -14.43 -17.10 -9.52
CA PRO A 171 -14.93 -16.55 -8.27
C PRO A 171 -15.05 -15.02 -8.39
N ASN A 172 -16.05 -14.44 -7.72
CA ASN A 172 -16.25 -12.99 -7.66
C ASN A 172 -16.31 -12.47 -6.23
N SER A 173 -16.03 -13.32 -5.26
CA SER A 173 -16.14 -13.01 -3.82
C SER A 173 -15.05 -13.75 -3.06
N TRP A 174 -14.57 -13.12 -2.01
CA TRP A 174 -13.70 -13.74 -1.01
C TRP A 174 -14.38 -14.86 -0.22
N SER A 175 -15.71 -15.02 -0.33
CA SER A 175 -16.46 -16.08 0.37
C SER A 175 -15.86 -17.47 0.16
N VAL A 176 -15.28 -17.74 -1.01
CA VAL A 176 -14.66 -19.05 -1.35
C VAL A 176 -13.47 -19.41 -0.45
N VAL A 177 -12.89 -18.44 0.25
CA VAL A 177 -11.76 -18.65 1.18
C VAL A 177 -12.12 -18.33 2.64
N TRP A 178 -13.24 -17.62 2.89
CA TRP A 178 -13.66 -17.23 4.24
C TRP A 178 -14.80 -18.09 4.82
N GLU A 179 -15.68 -18.62 3.97
CA GLU A 179 -16.84 -19.37 4.45
C GLU A 179 -16.44 -20.80 4.86
N LYS A 180 -16.93 -21.23 6.02
CA LYS A 180 -16.59 -22.52 6.64
C LYS A 180 -16.97 -23.75 5.82
N ASP A 181 -17.91 -23.60 4.90
CA ASP A 181 -18.39 -24.63 3.98
C ASP A 181 -17.78 -24.50 2.58
N SER A 182 -16.66 -23.80 2.47
CA SER A 182 -15.90 -23.70 1.22
C SER A 182 -15.61 -25.10 0.64
N PRO A 183 -15.94 -25.34 -0.64
CA PRO A 183 -15.63 -26.62 -1.29
C PRO A 183 -14.12 -26.84 -1.47
N TYR A 184 -13.31 -25.83 -1.15
CA TYR A 184 -11.85 -25.86 -1.28
C TYR A 184 -11.15 -25.97 0.09
N ALA A 185 -11.86 -26.33 1.17
CA ALA A 185 -11.28 -26.53 2.49
C ALA A 185 -10.09 -27.50 2.44
N GLY A 186 -8.98 -27.14 3.08
CA GLY A 186 -7.70 -27.86 3.02
C GLY A 186 -6.89 -27.64 1.74
N LYS A 187 -7.28 -26.65 0.89
CA LYS A 187 -6.62 -26.26 -0.35
C LYS A 187 -6.56 -24.73 -0.52
N ILE A 188 -6.64 -23.98 0.57
CA ILE A 188 -6.67 -22.51 0.60
C ILE A 188 -5.30 -21.98 1.00
N ALA A 189 -4.80 -21.00 0.23
CA ALA A 189 -3.59 -20.25 0.55
C ALA A 189 -3.95 -18.93 1.27
N ALA A 190 -3.29 -18.63 2.39
CA ALA A 190 -3.45 -17.41 3.15
C ALA A 190 -2.09 -16.72 3.36
N TYR A 191 -2.06 -15.38 3.43
CA TYR A 191 -0.82 -14.63 3.62
C TYR A 191 -0.32 -14.74 5.06
N ASP A 192 0.96 -15.07 5.25
CA ASP A 192 1.57 -15.23 6.58
C ASP A 192 2.11 -13.91 7.15
N SER A 193 1.21 -13.04 7.56
CA SER A 193 1.58 -11.76 8.16
C SER A 193 0.46 -11.23 9.07
N PRO A 194 0.78 -10.53 10.19
CA PRO A 194 -0.22 -9.85 11.02
C PRO A 194 -1.10 -8.87 10.24
N ILE A 195 -0.59 -8.25 9.16
CA ILE A 195 -1.36 -7.32 8.33
C ILE A 195 -2.53 -7.99 7.61
N TYR A 196 -2.51 -9.32 7.45
CA TYR A 196 -3.59 -10.11 6.89
C TYR A 196 -4.90 -10.04 7.71
N ILE A 197 -4.84 -9.57 8.94
CA ILE A 197 -6.03 -9.25 9.76
C ILE A 197 -6.91 -8.21 9.03
N ALA A 198 -6.31 -7.28 8.26
CA ALA A 198 -7.05 -6.31 7.47
C ALA A 198 -7.85 -6.97 6.34
N ASP A 199 -7.37 -8.06 5.75
CA ASP A 199 -8.12 -8.81 4.72
C ASP A 199 -9.42 -9.40 5.31
N ALA A 200 -9.34 -9.94 6.52
CA ALA A 200 -10.53 -10.38 7.27
C ALA A 200 -11.46 -9.21 7.56
N ALA A 201 -10.91 -8.05 7.95
CA ALA A 201 -11.71 -6.86 8.22
C ALA A 201 -12.42 -6.34 6.95
N VAL A 202 -11.77 -6.33 5.78
CA VAL A 202 -12.40 -5.98 4.48
C VAL A 202 -13.58 -6.90 4.19
N TYR A 203 -13.42 -8.20 4.39
CA TYR A 203 -14.52 -9.15 4.21
C TYR A 203 -15.68 -8.89 5.20
N LEU A 204 -15.37 -8.62 6.48
CA LEU A 204 -16.37 -8.30 7.50
C LEU A 204 -17.09 -6.98 7.21
N MET A 205 -16.41 -5.96 6.68
CA MET A 205 -17.06 -4.70 6.26
C MET A 205 -18.19 -4.94 5.27
N ALA A 206 -18.00 -5.89 4.36
CA ALA A 206 -18.98 -6.20 3.32
C ALA A 206 -20.09 -7.17 3.80
N THR A 207 -19.80 -8.08 4.75
CA THR A 207 -20.69 -9.17 5.14
C THR A 207 -21.34 -8.98 6.50
N GLN A 208 -20.74 -8.17 7.39
CA GLN A 208 -21.22 -7.87 8.75
C GLN A 208 -21.15 -6.36 9.03
N PRO A 209 -21.92 -5.52 8.30
CA PRO A 209 -21.85 -4.06 8.41
C PRO A 209 -22.23 -3.54 9.82
N GLU A 210 -22.92 -4.35 10.62
CA GLU A 210 -23.26 -4.05 12.01
C GLU A 210 -22.04 -3.92 12.94
N LEU A 211 -20.87 -4.48 12.53
CA LEU A 211 -19.60 -4.28 13.24
C LEU A 211 -19.09 -2.83 13.13
N GLY A 212 -19.62 -2.05 12.17
CA GLY A 212 -19.30 -0.64 12.02
C GLY A 212 -17.82 -0.36 11.64
N ILE A 213 -17.11 -1.34 11.05
CA ILE A 213 -15.76 -1.15 10.57
C ILE A 213 -15.79 -0.20 9.37
N LYS A 214 -15.05 0.92 9.45
CA LYS A 214 -14.99 1.94 8.38
C LYS A 214 -13.64 1.95 7.67
N ASN A 215 -12.59 1.51 8.35
CA ASN A 215 -11.24 1.40 7.84
C ASN A 215 -10.64 0.09 8.37
N PRO A 216 -10.17 -0.84 7.51
CA PRO A 216 -9.68 -2.14 7.95
C PRO A 216 -8.41 -2.06 8.81
N TYR A 217 -7.74 -0.91 8.83
CA TYR A 217 -6.55 -0.65 9.66
C TYR A 217 -6.85 0.15 10.95
N ALA A 218 -8.14 0.48 11.19
CA ALA A 218 -8.58 1.23 12.36
C ALA A 218 -9.58 0.40 13.20
N LEU A 219 -9.18 -0.80 13.58
CA LEU A 219 -10.01 -1.70 14.35
C LEU A 219 -9.93 -1.36 15.84
N ASP A 220 -11.07 -1.18 16.50
CA ASP A 220 -11.12 -1.24 17.94
C ASP A 220 -11.00 -2.70 18.43
N LYS A 221 -10.98 -2.88 19.75
CA LYS A 221 -10.74 -4.19 20.34
C LYS A 221 -11.77 -5.26 19.94
N ASP A 222 -13.04 -4.87 19.82
CA ASP A 222 -14.11 -5.82 19.48
C ASP A 222 -14.08 -6.15 17.98
N GLN A 223 -13.78 -5.17 17.14
CA GLN A 223 -13.58 -5.34 15.69
C GLN A 223 -12.36 -6.21 15.41
N LEU A 224 -11.24 -6.00 16.12
CA LEU A 224 -10.05 -6.86 16.02
C LEU A 224 -10.39 -8.30 16.44
N ALA A 225 -11.13 -8.47 17.54
CA ALA A 225 -11.55 -9.81 18.00
C ALA A 225 -12.39 -10.52 16.92
N ALA A 226 -13.34 -9.83 16.30
CA ALA A 226 -14.17 -10.38 15.22
C ALA A 226 -13.32 -10.80 14.00
N ALA A 227 -12.34 -9.99 13.58
CA ALA A 227 -11.43 -10.32 12.50
C ALA A 227 -10.55 -11.54 12.83
N VAL A 228 -10.02 -11.60 14.05
CA VAL A 228 -9.23 -12.75 14.54
C VAL A 228 -10.08 -14.02 14.62
N ASP A 229 -11.32 -13.94 15.05
CA ASP A 229 -12.21 -15.10 15.11
C ASP A 229 -12.55 -15.62 13.70
N LEU A 230 -12.77 -14.75 12.73
CA LEU A 230 -12.92 -15.15 11.32
C LEU A 230 -11.66 -15.86 10.79
N LEU A 231 -10.48 -15.32 11.10
CA LEU A 231 -9.20 -15.94 10.72
C LEU A 231 -8.99 -17.33 11.36
N LYS A 232 -9.40 -17.52 12.62
CA LYS A 232 -9.36 -18.83 13.29
C LYS A 232 -10.28 -19.85 12.61
N GLU A 233 -11.45 -19.42 12.12
CA GLU A 233 -12.31 -20.29 11.32
C GLU A 233 -11.66 -20.62 9.96
N GLN A 234 -11.07 -19.62 9.28
CA GLN A 234 -10.33 -19.84 8.04
C GLN A 234 -9.15 -20.80 8.23
N ASN A 235 -8.42 -20.68 9.34
CA ASN A 235 -7.25 -21.53 9.66
C ASN A 235 -7.57 -23.04 9.56
N LYS A 236 -8.80 -23.44 9.87
CA LYS A 236 -9.23 -24.84 9.75
C LYS A 236 -9.28 -25.36 8.31
N MET A 237 -9.25 -24.44 7.33
CA MET A 237 -9.36 -24.71 5.90
C MET A 237 -8.07 -24.40 5.13
N VAL A 238 -7.13 -23.68 5.74
CA VAL A 238 -5.87 -23.27 5.12
C VAL A 238 -4.95 -24.46 4.94
N SER A 239 -4.39 -24.61 3.74
CA SER A 239 -3.33 -25.57 3.41
C SER A 239 -1.94 -24.99 3.51
N GLU A 240 -1.81 -23.68 3.30
CA GLU A 240 -0.54 -22.96 3.27
C GLU A 240 -0.70 -21.55 3.78
N TYR A 241 0.07 -21.20 4.81
CA TYR A 241 0.38 -19.81 5.14
C TYR A 241 1.62 -19.40 4.36
N TRP A 242 1.41 -18.68 3.26
CA TRP A 242 2.47 -18.40 2.30
C TRP A 242 3.24 -17.11 2.58
N ASN A 243 4.48 -17.12 2.14
CA ASN A 243 5.30 -15.95 1.89
C ASN A 243 5.74 -15.93 0.41
N PRO A 244 6.42 -14.88 -0.10
CA PRO A 244 6.81 -14.82 -1.51
C PRO A 244 7.60 -16.02 -2.02
N SER A 245 8.34 -16.74 -1.16
CA SER A 245 9.13 -17.91 -1.57
C SER A 245 8.32 -19.20 -1.67
N THR A 246 7.17 -19.30 -1.00
CA THR A 246 6.36 -20.53 -0.95
C THR A 246 5.08 -20.47 -1.78
N ASN A 247 4.56 -19.27 -2.09
CA ASN A 247 3.30 -19.10 -2.81
C ASN A 247 3.25 -19.85 -4.14
N VAL A 248 4.22 -19.59 -5.02
CA VAL A 248 4.27 -20.18 -6.37
C VAL A 248 4.31 -21.70 -6.29
N THR A 249 5.15 -22.26 -5.42
CA THR A 249 5.28 -23.72 -5.26
C THR A 249 4.04 -24.37 -4.65
N SER A 250 3.33 -23.67 -3.77
CA SER A 250 2.09 -24.15 -3.18
C SER A 250 0.99 -24.34 -4.25
N PHE A 251 0.84 -23.35 -5.14
CA PHE A 251 -0.13 -23.43 -6.24
C PHE A 251 0.28 -24.44 -7.32
N THR A 252 1.51 -24.37 -7.82
CA THR A 252 1.98 -25.26 -8.89
C THR A 252 2.10 -26.71 -8.44
N GLY A 253 2.40 -26.94 -7.16
CA GLY A 253 2.42 -28.27 -6.55
C GLY A 253 1.04 -28.83 -6.18
N GLY A 254 -0.05 -28.04 -6.31
CA GLY A 254 -1.41 -28.44 -5.99
C GLY A 254 -1.71 -28.55 -4.50
N ASN A 255 -0.86 -27.99 -3.64
CA ASN A 255 -1.12 -27.85 -2.21
C ASN A 255 -2.24 -26.83 -1.98
N SER A 256 -2.23 -25.73 -2.74
CA SER A 256 -3.30 -24.75 -2.78
C SER A 256 -3.95 -24.68 -4.15
N VAL A 257 -5.25 -24.43 -4.21
CA VAL A 257 -6.01 -24.28 -5.46
C VAL A 257 -6.72 -22.93 -5.56
N VAL A 258 -6.92 -22.25 -4.44
CA VAL A 258 -7.49 -20.90 -4.34
C VAL A 258 -6.92 -20.20 -3.11
N GLY A 259 -6.82 -18.89 -3.14
CA GLY A 259 -6.35 -18.12 -1.98
C GLY A 259 -5.83 -16.76 -2.32
N THR A 260 -5.31 -16.08 -1.32
CA THR A 260 -4.65 -14.78 -1.53
C THR A 260 -3.30 -14.96 -2.22
N SER A 261 -2.97 -14.01 -3.08
CA SER A 261 -1.68 -13.94 -3.78
C SER A 261 -1.41 -12.50 -4.24
N TRP A 262 -0.28 -12.29 -4.85
CA TRP A 262 0.03 -11.09 -5.62
C TRP A 262 0.11 -11.41 -7.11
N GLU A 263 -0.23 -10.45 -7.96
CA GLU A 263 -0.22 -10.65 -9.41
C GLU A 263 1.16 -11.11 -9.93
N VAL A 264 2.25 -10.58 -9.36
CA VAL A 264 3.62 -11.01 -9.69
C VAL A 264 3.84 -12.49 -9.39
N LEU A 265 3.31 -13.00 -8.27
CA LEU A 265 3.47 -14.42 -7.89
C LEU A 265 2.61 -15.33 -8.77
N ARG A 266 1.38 -14.88 -9.11
CA ARG A 266 0.55 -15.57 -10.10
C ARG A 266 1.26 -15.68 -11.45
N LYS A 267 1.83 -14.59 -11.95
CA LYS A 267 2.59 -14.59 -13.21
C LYS A 267 3.85 -15.45 -13.15
N ALA A 268 4.51 -15.49 -11.99
CA ALA A 268 5.69 -16.34 -11.77
C ALA A 268 5.38 -17.84 -11.87
N THR A 269 4.12 -18.26 -11.79
CA THR A 269 3.74 -19.67 -12.07
C THR A 269 3.99 -20.08 -13.51
N GLN A 270 3.99 -19.13 -14.46
CA GLN A 270 4.11 -19.33 -15.91
C GLN A 270 3.10 -20.38 -16.46
N ASP A 271 1.90 -20.43 -15.86
CA ASP A 271 0.89 -21.43 -16.16
C ASP A 271 -0.48 -20.76 -16.23
N GLU A 272 -1.09 -20.80 -17.42
CA GLU A 272 -2.40 -20.20 -17.75
C GLU A 272 -3.58 -20.76 -16.93
N ARG A 273 -3.39 -21.90 -16.26
CA ARG A 273 -4.40 -22.45 -15.35
C ARG A 273 -4.59 -21.60 -14.10
N PHE A 274 -3.57 -20.81 -13.73
CA PHE A 274 -3.67 -19.92 -12.59
C PHE A 274 -4.14 -18.54 -13.04
N GLN A 275 -5.34 -18.21 -12.63
CA GLN A 275 -6.00 -16.95 -12.91
C GLN A 275 -6.19 -16.15 -11.63
N SER A 276 -6.53 -14.88 -11.77
CA SER A 276 -6.79 -13.98 -10.65
C SER A 276 -8.04 -13.14 -10.86
N VAL A 277 -8.55 -12.62 -9.76
CA VAL A 277 -9.65 -11.66 -9.73
C VAL A 277 -9.51 -10.75 -8.51
N LEU A 278 -9.94 -9.49 -8.67
CA LEU A 278 -10.25 -8.62 -7.54
C LEU A 278 -11.70 -8.87 -7.14
N PRO A 279 -11.98 -9.42 -5.93
CA PRO A 279 -13.33 -9.73 -5.50
C PRO A 279 -14.20 -8.48 -5.31
N LYS A 280 -15.52 -8.66 -5.36
CA LYS A 280 -16.51 -7.58 -5.25
C LYS A 280 -16.46 -6.83 -3.92
N GLU A 281 -16.01 -7.47 -2.86
CA GLU A 281 -15.83 -6.85 -1.54
C GLU A 281 -14.65 -5.87 -1.49
N GLY A 282 -13.85 -5.81 -2.56
CA GLY A 282 -12.56 -5.15 -2.59
C GLY A 282 -11.46 -6.03 -2.01
N ALA A 283 -10.29 -5.48 -1.82
CA ALA A 283 -9.14 -6.19 -1.29
C ALA A 283 -8.25 -5.25 -0.49
N THR A 284 -7.30 -5.79 0.25
CA THR A 284 -6.14 -5.02 0.70
C THR A 284 -5.10 -4.96 -0.42
N GLY A 285 -4.11 -4.11 -0.27
CA GLY A 285 -3.00 -3.99 -1.22
C GLY A 285 -1.81 -3.31 -0.59
N TRP A 286 -0.73 -3.26 -1.31
CA TRP A 286 0.50 -2.65 -0.86
C TRP A 286 0.93 -1.53 -1.81
N SER A 287 1.59 -0.53 -1.25
CA SER A 287 2.25 0.54 -1.98
C SER A 287 3.57 0.84 -1.29
N ASP A 288 4.63 0.91 -2.07
CA ASP A 288 5.97 1.13 -1.56
C ASP A 288 6.45 2.53 -1.90
N ALA A 289 7.17 3.13 -0.97
CA ALA A 289 7.71 4.48 -1.13
C ALA A 289 9.17 4.57 -0.65
N TRP A 290 9.97 5.40 -1.33
CA TRP A 290 11.28 5.80 -0.82
C TRP A 290 11.11 6.77 0.33
N MET A 291 11.70 6.49 1.47
CA MET A 291 11.68 7.35 2.65
C MET A 291 13.10 7.66 3.10
N LEU A 292 13.34 8.94 3.42
CA LEU A 292 14.66 9.44 3.85
C LEU A 292 14.82 9.30 5.37
N ALA A 293 15.92 8.70 5.82
CA ALA A 293 16.23 8.60 7.24
C ALA A 293 16.27 9.97 7.92
N ALA A 294 15.81 10.05 9.17
CA ALA A 294 15.80 11.28 9.94
C ALA A 294 17.22 11.90 10.09
N GLU A 295 18.24 11.05 10.24
CA GLU A 295 19.64 11.43 10.38
C GLU A 295 20.47 10.87 9.20
N ALA A 296 19.94 10.98 7.97
CA ALA A 296 20.65 10.55 6.76
C ALA A 296 22.02 11.21 6.67
N LYS A 297 23.06 10.41 6.45
CA LYS A 297 24.45 10.89 6.30
C LYS A 297 24.74 11.35 4.88
N ASN A 298 23.96 10.87 3.93
CA ASN A 298 24.14 11.13 2.50
C ASN A 298 22.83 11.64 1.85
N PRO A 299 22.21 12.74 2.39
CA PRO A 299 20.90 13.18 1.96
C PRO A 299 20.87 13.71 0.52
N ASN A 300 21.94 14.34 0.01
CA ASN A 300 21.95 14.85 -1.37
C ASN A 300 21.95 13.71 -2.39
N CYS A 301 22.74 12.65 -2.17
CA CYS A 301 22.70 11.45 -2.99
C CYS A 301 21.35 10.71 -2.85
N ALA A 302 20.71 10.75 -1.67
CA ALA A 302 19.40 10.16 -1.43
C ALA A 302 18.29 10.89 -2.21
N TYR A 303 18.28 12.23 -2.20
CA TYR A 303 17.35 13.02 -3.02
C TYR A 303 17.56 12.78 -4.51
N ALA A 304 18.84 12.75 -4.96
CA ALA A 304 19.15 12.41 -6.34
C ALA A 304 18.65 11.02 -6.74
N TRP A 305 18.73 10.03 -5.84
CA TRP A 305 18.18 8.69 -6.06
C TRP A 305 16.65 8.71 -6.18
N MET A 306 15.97 9.40 -5.28
CA MET A 306 14.50 9.54 -5.32
C MET A 306 14.05 10.19 -6.62
N ASP A 307 14.71 11.26 -7.06
CA ASP A 307 14.39 11.93 -8.33
C ASP A 307 14.64 11.02 -9.53
N TYR A 308 15.83 10.40 -9.60
CA TYR A 308 16.21 9.49 -10.68
C TYR A 308 15.23 8.32 -10.84
N THR A 309 14.86 7.69 -9.72
CA THR A 309 13.96 6.52 -9.72
C THR A 309 12.49 6.89 -9.92
N SER A 310 12.13 8.17 -9.79
CA SER A 310 10.79 8.68 -10.10
C SER A 310 10.61 9.03 -11.58
N SER A 311 11.69 9.06 -12.38
CA SER A 311 11.57 9.27 -13.84
C SER A 311 10.78 8.13 -14.50
N PRO A 312 10.01 8.39 -15.58
CA PRO A 312 9.17 7.37 -16.22
C PRO A 312 9.94 6.11 -16.58
N GLN A 313 11.13 6.27 -17.15
CA GLN A 313 11.96 5.13 -17.61
C GLN A 313 12.45 4.27 -16.45
N VAL A 314 12.98 4.89 -15.39
CA VAL A 314 13.59 4.13 -14.29
C VAL A 314 12.52 3.56 -13.38
N ASN A 315 11.47 4.33 -13.07
CA ASN A 315 10.33 3.84 -12.31
C ASN A 315 9.67 2.64 -12.99
N GLY A 316 9.45 2.73 -14.31
CA GLY A 316 8.94 1.62 -15.10
C GLY A 316 9.86 0.39 -15.12
N GLN A 317 11.19 0.57 -15.20
CA GLN A 317 12.14 -0.54 -15.12
C GLN A 317 12.06 -1.27 -13.76
N ILE A 318 11.95 -0.51 -12.67
CA ILE A 318 11.76 -1.07 -11.33
C ILE A 318 10.43 -1.84 -11.27
N ALA A 319 9.35 -1.22 -11.77
CA ALA A 319 8.02 -1.83 -11.77
C ALA A 319 7.97 -3.12 -12.60
N MET A 320 8.58 -3.14 -13.78
CA MET A 320 8.67 -4.33 -14.63
C MET A 320 9.50 -5.44 -13.97
N ASN A 321 10.63 -5.07 -13.35
CA ASN A 321 11.53 -6.03 -12.71
C ASN A 321 10.90 -6.67 -11.47
N PHE A 322 10.20 -5.88 -10.66
CA PHE A 322 9.53 -6.37 -9.45
C PHE A 322 8.20 -7.05 -9.77
N GLY A 323 7.45 -6.53 -10.74
CA GLY A 323 6.09 -6.98 -11.08
C GLY A 323 5.02 -6.23 -10.28
N MET A 324 4.86 -4.92 -10.56
CA MET A 324 3.88 -4.04 -9.93
C MET A 324 3.40 -2.94 -10.87
N ALA A 325 2.32 -2.27 -10.53
CA ALA A 325 1.93 -1.03 -11.18
C ALA A 325 2.94 0.08 -10.85
N PRO A 326 3.53 0.77 -11.85
CA PRO A 326 4.46 1.87 -11.62
C PRO A 326 3.78 3.07 -10.97
N ALA A 327 4.53 3.84 -10.18
CA ALA A 327 4.05 5.10 -9.65
C ALA A 327 4.01 6.21 -10.71
N ASN A 328 4.93 6.18 -11.67
CA ASN A 328 4.94 7.14 -12.77
C ASN A 328 4.12 6.60 -13.95
N GLY A 329 2.92 7.20 -14.16
CA GLY A 329 1.97 6.78 -15.18
C GLY A 329 2.45 7.03 -16.62
N ALA A 330 3.32 8.01 -16.84
CA ALA A 330 3.87 8.31 -18.17
C ALA A 330 4.72 7.15 -18.74
N PHE A 331 5.21 6.25 -17.88
CA PHE A 331 5.86 5.01 -18.32
C PHE A 331 4.97 4.21 -19.28
N CYS A 332 3.67 4.12 -19.03
CA CYS A 332 2.74 3.30 -19.80
C CYS A 332 2.67 3.66 -21.29
N ASP A 333 3.06 4.89 -21.63
CA ASP A 333 3.05 5.42 -23.01
C ASP A 333 4.41 5.30 -23.73
N LEU A 334 5.46 4.84 -23.04
CA LEU A 334 6.81 4.82 -23.61
C LEU A 334 7.00 3.74 -24.70
N SER A 335 6.27 2.62 -24.61
CA SER A 335 6.37 1.52 -25.56
C SER A 335 5.18 0.57 -25.49
N ALA A 336 5.03 -0.30 -26.48
CA ALA A 336 4.00 -1.35 -26.45
C ALA A 336 4.21 -2.34 -25.30
N GLU A 337 5.46 -2.62 -24.91
CA GLU A 337 5.81 -3.48 -23.78
C GLU A 337 5.43 -2.81 -22.44
N ALA A 338 5.74 -1.52 -22.30
CA ALA A 338 5.33 -0.72 -21.14
C ALA A 338 3.82 -0.69 -20.98
N LYS A 339 3.10 -0.45 -22.09
CA LYS A 339 1.63 -0.48 -22.07
C LYS A 339 1.09 -1.85 -21.66
N ALA A 340 1.62 -2.94 -22.20
CA ALA A 340 1.21 -4.29 -21.85
C ALA A 340 1.45 -4.58 -20.35
N HIS A 341 2.59 -4.13 -19.80
CA HIS A 341 2.85 -4.22 -18.38
C HIS A 341 1.83 -3.43 -17.54
N CYS A 342 1.53 -2.19 -17.94
CA CYS A 342 0.54 -1.38 -17.24
C CYS A 342 -0.86 -2.00 -17.29
N ASP A 343 -1.26 -2.55 -18.44
CA ASP A 343 -2.54 -3.26 -18.59
C ASP A 343 -2.59 -4.50 -17.66
N ASP A 344 -1.51 -5.26 -17.58
CA ASP A 344 -1.38 -6.46 -16.74
C ASP A 344 -1.52 -6.17 -15.23
N TYR A 345 -1.05 -5.00 -14.79
CA TYR A 345 -1.08 -4.58 -13.38
C TYR A 345 -2.15 -3.52 -13.11
N SER A 346 -3.06 -3.26 -14.04
CA SER A 346 -4.14 -2.26 -13.92
C SER A 346 -3.60 -0.86 -13.53
N ALA A 347 -2.40 -0.48 -13.99
CA ALA A 347 -1.64 0.66 -13.47
C ALA A 347 -2.41 1.99 -13.58
N THR A 348 -3.20 2.18 -14.64
CA THR A 348 -3.99 3.38 -14.92
C THR A 348 -5.48 3.21 -14.66
N ASP A 349 -5.90 2.08 -14.05
CA ASP A 349 -7.30 1.79 -13.70
C ASP A 349 -7.58 2.23 -12.26
N GLU A 350 -7.99 3.49 -12.11
CA GLU A 350 -8.36 4.04 -10.80
C GLU A 350 -9.63 3.40 -10.24
N ASP A 351 -10.57 2.90 -11.08
CA ASP A 351 -11.75 2.14 -10.61
C ASP A 351 -11.35 0.81 -9.98
N TYR A 352 -10.31 0.16 -10.51
CA TYR A 352 -9.71 -1.02 -9.91
C TYR A 352 -9.12 -0.70 -8.52
N TYR A 353 -8.24 0.31 -8.46
CA TYR A 353 -7.54 0.66 -7.23
C TYR A 353 -8.43 1.37 -6.20
N SER A 354 -9.56 1.95 -6.61
CA SER A 354 -10.56 2.50 -5.68
C SER A 354 -11.19 1.42 -4.76
N LYS A 355 -11.03 0.15 -5.08
CA LYS A 355 -11.50 -1.00 -4.29
C LYS A 355 -10.41 -1.62 -3.43
N VAL A 356 -9.21 -1.04 -3.44
CA VAL A 356 -8.04 -1.55 -2.73
C VAL A 356 -7.74 -0.68 -1.52
N TRP A 357 -7.73 -1.29 -0.35
CA TRP A 357 -7.29 -0.70 0.90
C TRP A 357 -5.78 -0.91 1.05
N PHE A 358 -5.01 0.14 0.80
CA PHE A 358 -3.55 0.04 0.90
C PHE A 358 -3.10 -0.13 2.34
N TRP A 359 -2.15 -1.02 2.55
CA TRP A 359 -1.57 -1.28 3.87
C TRP A 359 -1.18 0.02 4.55
N THR A 360 -1.63 0.14 5.77
CA THR A 360 -1.32 1.25 6.65
C THR A 360 -1.12 0.67 8.04
N THR A 361 -0.07 1.08 8.72
CA THR A 361 0.22 0.58 10.06
C THR A 361 -0.94 0.92 11.01
N PRO A 362 -1.59 -0.07 11.65
CA PRO A 362 -2.53 0.18 12.72
C PRO A 362 -1.88 0.90 13.90
N ILE A 363 -2.49 1.96 14.38
CA ILE A 363 -2.03 2.76 15.51
C ILE A 363 -3.18 3.02 16.49
N GLU A 364 -2.83 3.36 17.74
CA GLU A 364 -3.86 3.61 18.80
C GLU A 364 -4.82 4.75 18.50
N PRO A 365 -4.41 5.90 17.91
CA PRO A 365 -5.35 6.86 17.33
C PRO A 365 -6.06 6.22 16.13
N CYS A 366 -7.41 6.26 16.13
CA CYS A 366 -8.16 5.62 15.06
C CYS A 366 -7.97 6.34 13.73
N LEU A 367 -7.42 5.64 12.72
CA LEU A 367 -7.16 6.16 11.37
C LEU A 367 -8.44 6.56 10.61
N ASP A 368 -9.61 6.18 11.11
CA ASP A 368 -10.92 6.60 10.61
C ASP A 368 -11.49 7.84 11.29
N GLY A 369 -10.68 8.49 12.14
CA GLY A 369 -11.02 9.74 12.83
C GLY A 369 -11.92 9.59 14.06
N ARG A 370 -12.28 8.38 14.49
CA ARG A 370 -13.01 8.16 15.76
C ARG A 370 -12.16 8.62 16.94
N LYS A 371 -12.75 9.41 17.85
CA LYS A 371 -12.07 9.98 19.02
C LYS A 371 -12.61 9.44 20.35
N ASP A 372 -13.73 8.77 20.32
CA ASP A 372 -14.47 8.22 21.47
C ASP A 372 -14.10 6.77 21.77
N VAL A 373 -13.28 6.16 20.91
CA VAL A 373 -12.75 4.80 21.06
C VAL A 373 -11.24 4.81 20.84
N LYS A 374 -10.56 3.80 21.38
CA LYS A 374 -9.15 3.53 21.14
C LYS A 374 -9.05 2.40 20.14
N CYS A 375 -8.33 2.63 19.06
CA CYS A 375 -8.00 1.58 18.09
C CYS A 375 -6.83 0.74 18.55
N THR A 376 -6.71 -0.43 17.97
CA THR A 376 -5.63 -1.38 18.26
C THR A 376 -4.39 -1.04 17.45
N SER A 377 -3.23 -1.17 18.08
CA SER A 377 -1.94 -0.91 17.45
C SER A 377 -1.44 -2.13 16.65
N TYR A 378 -0.42 -1.93 15.81
CA TYR A 378 0.27 -3.03 15.14
C TYR A 378 0.87 -4.04 16.13
N GLN A 379 1.26 -3.58 17.33
CA GLN A 379 1.72 -4.49 18.41
C GLN A 379 0.59 -5.42 18.88
N ASP A 380 -0.64 -4.91 19.01
CA ASP A 380 -1.81 -5.73 19.33
C ASP A 380 -2.08 -6.78 18.25
N TRP A 381 -1.96 -6.37 16.97
CA TRP A 381 -2.11 -7.28 15.83
C TRP A 381 -1.03 -8.36 15.79
N THR A 382 0.22 -7.98 16.03
CA THR A 382 1.35 -8.91 16.11
C THR A 382 1.16 -9.90 17.28
N ALA A 383 0.61 -9.46 18.41
CA ALA A 383 0.29 -10.33 19.53
C ALA A 383 -0.90 -11.28 19.25
N ALA A 384 -1.87 -10.81 18.45
CA ALA A 384 -3.05 -11.61 18.08
C ALA A 384 -2.72 -12.67 17.01
N TRP A 385 -1.82 -12.38 16.06
CA TRP A 385 -1.54 -13.23 14.91
C TRP A 385 -1.16 -14.68 15.24
N PRO A 386 -0.26 -14.98 16.21
CA PRO A 386 0.04 -16.35 16.59
C PRO A 386 -1.19 -17.14 17.07
N THR A 387 -2.18 -16.44 17.66
CA THR A 387 -3.40 -17.10 18.18
C THR A 387 -4.33 -17.57 17.05
N VAL A 388 -4.14 -17.08 15.83
CA VAL A 388 -4.86 -17.53 14.64
C VAL A 388 -4.41 -18.92 14.21
N LYS A 389 -3.11 -19.15 14.29
CA LYS A 389 -2.50 -20.41 13.79
C LYS A 389 -2.48 -21.54 14.83
N GLY A 390 -2.69 -21.22 16.11
CA GLY A 390 -2.74 -22.19 17.23
C GLY A 390 -1.42 -22.37 17.94
#